data_536510d7d75315149694fdb1ed8b82c3
#
_entry.id   536510d7d75315149694fdb1ed8b82c3
#
_cell.length_a   1.000
_cell.length_b   1.000
_cell.length_c   1.000
_cell.angle_alpha   90.00
_cell.angle_beta   90.00
_cell.angle_gamma   90.00
#
_symmetry.space_group_name_H-M   'P 1'
#
loop_
_entity.id
_entity.type
_entity.pdbx_description
1 polymer ?
#
loop_
_entity_poly.entity_id
_entity_poly.type
_entity_poly.pdbx_seq_one_letter_code
_entity_poly.pdbx_strand_id
1 'polypeptide(L)'
;MSNGLPLAVYIHVPKTGGTSVNETVKDLDPFGIEHIERFIGVDLNYIDEWNSQILAKRLNWISGHVSFDEVAQCLIWQNKHVEYFGTVREPISQLISHVNFIITQASVDFIPQYNTAEYFRNVDIRSTNFQDPYDVIHMLTRYSDFLLNNQARTILGKDFFKLSEIDIARRIERYSMISTEYNVSDVISCMGYDFRKAKKTFPELNKATYAFDKSIFYEYPLASFLKTYHRYDMIMYNIIQSIDFPSDSGRRQRPMYTSEGEFTLENFSEQEYLFSCPDVEWAINQGAMSSALDHFKNFGRHEGRRRIVEI
;
A
#
# COMPACT_ATOMS: atom_id res chain seq x y z
N MET A 1 19.68 14.89 -6.31
CA MET A 1 20.59 13.81 -5.84
C MET A 1 19.84 13.06 -4.75
N SER A 2 19.68 11.74 -4.86
CA SER A 2 19.06 10.97 -3.77
C SER A 2 20.00 11.11 -2.55
N ASN A 3 19.46 11.55 -1.43
CA ASN A 3 20.21 11.78 -0.19
C ASN A 3 20.79 10.50 0.45
N GLY A 4 21.00 9.44 -0.33
CA GLY A 4 21.53 8.15 0.15
C GLY A 4 20.57 7.43 1.11
N LEU A 5 19.28 7.83 1.16
CA LEU A 5 18.28 7.15 1.95
C LEU A 5 17.74 5.92 1.21
N PRO A 6 17.41 4.85 1.92
CA PRO A 6 16.81 3.67 1.32
C PRO A 6 15.44 4.00 0.70
N LEU A 7 15.04 3.24 -0.33
CA LEU A 7 13.67 3.29 -0.84
C LEU A 7 12.73 2.67 0.20
N ALA A 8 11.73 3.43 0.64
CA ALA A 8 10.70 2.90 1.52
C ALA A 8 9.66 2.12 0.71
N VAL A 9 9.45 0.87 1.06
CA VAL A 9 8.46 0.00 0.44
C VAL A 9 7.38 -0.32 1.46
N TYR A 10 6.21 0.26 1.27
CA TYR A 10 5.07 0.00 2.12
C TYR A 10 4.18 -1.09 1.54
N ILE A 11 4.20 -2.26 2.16
CA ILE A 11 3.34 -3.39 1.80
C ILE A 11 1.96 -3.16 2.40
N HIS A 12 1.02 -2.77 1.53
CA HIS A 12 -0.32 -2.36 1.91
C HIS A 12 -1.26 -3.56 2.02
N VAL A 13 -1.39 -4.10 3.22
CA VAL A 13 -2.44 -5.10 3.50
C VAL A 13 -3.83 -4.44 3.45
N PRO A 14 -4.80 -5.01 2.72
CA PRO A 14 -6.15 -4.45 2.67
C PRO A 14 -6.78 -4.33 4.06
N LYS A 15 -7.41 -3.17 4.34
CA LYS A 15 -8.20 -2.92 5.56
C LYS A 15 -7.43 -2.88 6.88
N THR A 16 -6.15 -2.51 6.83
CA THR A 16 -5.27 -2.35 8.00
C THR A 16 -4.82 -0.90 8.24
N GLY A 17 -5.48 0.09 7.64
CA GLY A 17 -5.14 1.50 7.79
C GLY A 17 -4.19 2.06 6.72
N GLY A 18 -3.80 1.25 5.73
CA GLY A 18 -2.83 1.64 4.72
C GLY A 18 -3.23 2.83 3.85
N THR A 19 -4.51 3.09 3.64
CA THR A 19 -4.98 4.30 2.98
C THR A 19 -4.53 5.56 3.73
N SER A 20 -4.58 5.54 5.07
CA SER A 20 -4.11 6.66 5.90
C SER A 20 -2.60 6.85 5.78
N VAL A 21 -1.82 5.76 5.71
CA VAL A 21 -0.37 5.82 5.46
C VAL A 21 -0.11 6.48 4.11
N ASN A 22 -0.71 5.96 3.04
CA ASN A 22 -0.50 6.45 1.68
C ASN A 22 -0.85 7.94 1.54
N GLU A 23 -2.05 8.34 1.97
CA GLU A 23 -2.51 9.72 1.87
C GLU A 23 -1.60 10.68 2.66
N THR A 24 -1.12 10.25 3.84
CA THR A 24 -0.22 11.06 4.65
C THR A 24 1.17 11.17 4.00
N VAL A 25 1.74 10.04 3.58
CA VAL A 25 3.08 10.06 2.96
C VAL A 25 3.06 10.84 1.65
N LYS A 26 2.00 10.70 0.85
CA LYS A 26 1.82 11.46 -0.39
C LYS A 26 1.69 12.98 -0.17
N ASP A 27 1.06 13.39 0.93
CA ASP A 27 0.97 14.81 1.31
C ASP A 27 2.34 15.39 1.72
N LEU A 28 3.24 14.54 2.26
CA LEU A 28 4.57 14.90 2.73
C LEU A 28 5.67 14.69 1.67
N ASP A 29 5.46 13.78 0.74
CA ASP A 29 6.42 13.43 -0.31
C ASP A 29 5.70 12.95 -1.58
N PRO A 30 5.56 13.83 -2.56
CA PRO A 30 4.92 13.48 -3.83
C PRO A 30 5.79 12.59 -4.74
N PHE A 31 7.04 12.31 -4.36
CA PHE A 31 7.95 11.45 -5.12
C PHE A 31 7.80 9.98 -4.74
N GLY A 32 6.60 9.47 -4.84
CA GLY A 32 6.26 8.08 -4.58
C GLY A 32 5.22 7.53 -5.54
N ILE A 33 5.06 6.21 -5.54
CA ILE A 33 4.08 5.50 -6.35
C ILE A 33 3.17 4.68 -5.45
N GLU A 34 1.87 4.95 -5.55
CA GLU A 34 0.83 4.12 -4.98
C GLU A 34 0.34 3.06 -5.98
N HIS A 35 -0.27 2.00 -5.45
CA HIS A 35 -0.91 0.98 -6.26
C HIS A 35 0.02 0.29 -7.26
N ILE A 36 1.23 -0.07 -6.79
CA ILE A 36 2.23 -0.76 -7.62
C ILE A 36 1.73 -2.12 -8.17
N GLU A 37 0.69 -2.72 -7.56
CA GLU A 37 0.04 -3.93 -8.09
C GLU A 37 -0.49 -3.74 -9.52
N ARG A 38 -0.77 -2.52 -9.94
CA ARG A 38 -1.20 -2.21 -11.31
C ARG A 38 -0.10 -2.40 -12.34
N PHE A 39 1.15 -2.39 -11.88
CA PHE A 39 2.34 -2.50 -12.70
C PHE A 39 2.98 -3.90 -12.61
N ILE A 40 2.75 -4.63 -11.52
CA ILE A 40 3.28 -5.98 -11.30
C ILE A 40 2.35 -7.00 -11.96
N GLY A 41 2.72 -7.51 -13.11
CA GLY A 41 2.02 -8.62 -13.77
C GLY A 41 1.25 -8.29 -15.04
N VAL A 42 1.30 -7.04 -15.52
CA VAL A 42 0.60 -6.64 -16.75
C VAL A 42 1.51 -6.65 -17.97
N ASP A 43 2.79 -6.31 -17.85
CA ASP A 43 3.77 -6.41 -18.95
C ASP A 43 5.21 -6.23 -18.44
N LEU A 44 6.16 -7.01 -18.97
CA LEU A 44 7.59 -6.84 -18.72
C LEU A 44 8.11 -5.45 -19.15
N ASN A 45 7.48 -4.82 -20.14
CA ASN A 45 7.79 -3.47 -20.57
C ASN A 45 7.47 -2.41 -19.49
N TYR A 46 6.43 -2.64 -18.67
CA TYR A 46 6.12 -1.78 -17.50
C TYR A 46 7.17 -1.87 -16.39
N ILE A 47 7.80 -3.03 -16.24
CA ILE A 47 8.91 -3.20 -15.29
C ILE A 47 10.08 -2.30 -15.71
N ASP A 48 10.35 -2.13 -16.99
CA ASP A 48 11.40 -1.24 -17.49
C ASP A 48 11.07 0.24 -17.29
N GLU A 49 9.81 0.65 -17.46
CA GLU A 49 9.36 2.01 -17.16
C GLU A 49 9.38 2.28 -15.65
N TRP A 50 8.94 1.31 -14.86
CA TRP A 50 9.00 1.36 -13.39
C TRP A 50 10.45 1.38 -12.90
N ASN A 51 11.31 0.53 -13.46
CA ASN A 51 12.74 0.53 -13.22
C ASN A 51 13.39 1.86 -13.60
N SER A 52 12.96 2.50 -14.68
CA SER A 52 13.49 3.80 -15.09
C SER A 52 13.08 4.92 -14.15
N GLN A 53 11.87 4.90 -13.58
CA GLN A 53 11.43 5.85 -12.56
C GLN A 53 12.16 5.66 -11.23
N ILE A 54 12.38 4.42 -10.81
CA ILE A 54 13.22 4.10 -9.65
C ILE A 54 14.67 4.49 -9.92
N LEU A 55 15.18 4.26 -11.14
CA LEU A 55 16.52 4.66 -11.58
C LEU A 55 16.66 6.17 -11.74
N ALA A 56 15.57 6.90 -12.02
CA ALA A 56 15.56 8.36 -12.06
C ALA A 56 15.90 9.03 -10.71
N LYS A 57 16.28 8.27 -9.69
CA LYS A 57 16.89 8.69 -8.41
C LYS A 57 15.99 9.52 -7.48
N ARG A 58 14.73 9.75 -7.83
CA ARG A 58 13.84 10.61 -7.04
C ARG A 58 12.75 9.85 -6.30
N LEU A 59 12.54 8.57 -6.61
CA LEU A 59 11.54 7.79 -5.94
C LEU A 59 11.98 7.46 -4.52
N ASN A 60 11.26 7.99 -3.55
CA ASN A 60 11.56 7.85 -2.13
C ASN A 60 10.73 6.76 -1.46
N TRP A 61 9.51 6.50 -1.98
CA TRP A 61 8.64 5.48 -1.45
C TRP A 61 7.75 4.85 -2.53
N ILE A 62 7.32 3.63 -2.27
CA ILE A 62 6.34 2.90 -3.07
C ILE A 62 5.37 2.16 -2.15
N SER A 63 4.14 1.97 -2.61
CA SER A 63 3.09 1.26 -1.88
C SER A 63 2.16 0.49 -2.81
N GLY A 64 1.65 -0.64 -2.35
CA GLY A 64 0.63 -1.40 -3.08
C GLY A 64 0.14 -2.64 -2.38
N HIS A 65 -0.93 -3.21 -2.93
CA HIS A 65 -1.51 -4.48 -2.51
C HIS A 65 -0.74 -5.66 -3.12
N VAL A 66 0.52 -5.75 -2.77
CA VAL A 66 1.48 -6.74 -3.28
C VAL A 66 2.06 -7.53 -2.11
N SER A 67 2.44 -8.77 -2.36
CA SER A 67 3.14 -9.55 -1.35
C SER A 67 4.62 -9.15 -1.29
N PHE A 68 5.24 -9.42 -0.13
CA PHE A 68 6.68 -9.23 0.05
C PHE A 68 7.50 -9.90 -1.07
N ASP A 69 7.14 -11.12 -1.46
CA ASP A 69 7.88 -11.87 -2.49
C ASP A 69 7.79 -11.21 -3.87
N GLU A 70 6.63 -10.64 -4.22
CA GLU A 70 6.43 -9.96 -5.49
C GLU A 70 7.29 -8.70 -5.57
N VAL A 71 7.30 -7.90 -4.50
CA VAL A 71 8.12 -6.69 -4.45
C VAL A 71 9.60 -7.02 -4.39
N ALA A 72 9.99 -7.98 -3.55
CA ALA A 72 11.40 -8.37 -3.41
C ALA A 72 11.99 -8.87 -4.75
N GLN A 73 11.23 -9.61 -5.54
CA GLN A 73 11.66 -10.03 -6.87
C GLN A 73 11.86 -8.85 -7.82
N CYS A 74 10.97 -7.87 -7.80
CA CYS A 74 11.08 -6.68 -8.66
C CYS A 74 12.25 -5.78 -8.28
N LEU A 75 12.62 -5.70 -7.00
CA LEU A 75 13.64 -4.77 -6.49
C LEU A 75 15.07 -5.35 -6.42
N ILE A 76 15.24 -6.67 -6.43
CA ILE A 76 16.55 -7.35 -6.40
C ILE A 76 17.47 -6.88 -7.56
N TRP A 77 16.88 -6.50 -8.69
CA TRP A 77 17.61 -6.09 -9.90
C TRP A 77 18.34 -4.74 -9.80
N GLN A 78 18.17 -3.99 -8.71
CA GLN A 78 18.49 -2.56 -8.72
C GLN A 78 19.62 -2.12 -7.79
N ASN A 79 20.26 -3.00 -7.03
CA ASN A 79 21.32 -2.63 -6.06
C ASN A 79 20.93 -1.46 -5.13
N LYS A 80 19.63 -1.17 -4.95
CA LYS A 80 19.16 -0.14 -4.03
C LYS A 80 18.98 -0.74 -2.65
N HIS A 81 19.38 0.00 -1.65
CA HIS A 81 18.99 -0.30 -0.28
C HIS A 81 17.48 -0.05 -0.15
N VAL A 82 16.75 -1.07 0.27
CA VAL A 82 15.29 -1.05 0.41
C VAL A 82 14.93 -1.34 1.85
N GLU A 83 13.99 -0.59 2.38
CA GLU A 83 13.39 -0.84 3.69
C GLU A 83 11.91 -1.16 3.52
N TYR A 84 11.46 -2.24 4.18
CA TYR A 84 10.08 -2.70 4.10
C TYR A 84 9.29 -2.25 5.32
N PHE A 85 8.08 -1.79 5.06
CA PHE A 85 7.11 -1.34 6.05
C PHE A 85 5.76 -2.00 5.82
N GLY A 86 4.98 -2.15 6.87
CA GLY A 86 3.64 -2.70 6.75
C GLY A 86 2.76 -2.34 7.94
N THR A 87 1.46 -2.53 7.76
CA THR A 87 0.49 -2.50 8.85
C THR A 87 -0.35 -3.76 8.84
N VAL A 88 -0.66 -4.23 10.03
CA VAL A 88 -1.57 -5.36 10.25
C VAL A 88 -2.68 -4.96 11.21
N ARG A 89 -3.71 -5.75 11.26
CA ARG A 89 -4.87 -5.55 12.12
C ARG A 89 -5.20 -6.83 12.86
N GLU A 90 -5.94 -6.72 13.98
CA GLU A 90 -6.50 -7.91 14.62
C GLU A 90 -7.23 -8.75 13.56
N PRO A 91 -6.89 -10.05 13.42
CA PRO A 91 -7.22 -10.85 12.24
C PRO A 91 -8.72 -10.96 11.94
N ILE A 92 -9.54 -11.18 12.97
CA ILE A 92 -11.00 -11.27 12.80
C ILE A 92 -11.57 -9.91 12.39
N SER A 93 -11.12 -8.84 13.00
CA SER A 93 -11.54 -7.46 12.67
C SER A 93 -11.13 -7.07 11.26
N GLN A 94 -9.96 -7.52 10.79
CA GLN A 94 -9.51 -7.30 9.41
C GLN A 94 -10.41 -8.04 8.42
N LEU A 95 -10.68 -9.34 8.67
CA LEU A 95 -11.55 -10.16 7.84
C LEU A 95 -12.95 -9.57 7.74
N ILE A 96 -13.56 -9.20 8.87
CA ILE A 96 -14.88 -8.55 8.94
C ILE A 96 -14.89 -7.26 8.11
N SER A 97 -13.85 -6.43 8.27
CA SER A 97 -13.71 -5.18 7.53
C SER A 97 -13.53 -5.41 6.03
N HIS A 98 -12.82 -6.46 5.64
CA HIS A 98 -12.61 -6.82 4.23
C HIS A 98 -13.90 -7.31 3.59
N VAL A 99 -14.62 -8.23 4.24
CA VAL A 99 -15.93 -8.71 3.78
C VAL A 99 -16.93 -7.56 3.66
N ASN A 100 -17.02 -6.70 4.69
CA ASN A 100 -17.91 -5.54 4.67
C ASN A 100 -17.57 -4.57 3.52
N PHE A 101 -16.30 -4.36 3.24
CA PHE A 101 -15.86 -3.54 2.10
C PHE A 101 -16.34 -4.12 0.77
N ILE A 102 -16.22 -5.43 0.57
CA ILE A 102 -16.70 -6.09 -0.65
C ILE A 102 -18.21 -5.92 -0.80
N ILE A 103 -18.96 -6.04 0.30
CA ILE A 103 -20.42 -5.89 0.28
C ILE A 103 -20.81 -4.44 -0.04
N THR A 104 -20.17 -3.46 0.57
CA THR A 104 -20.57 -2.04 0.47
C THR A 104 -20.05 -1.34 -0.77
N GLN A 105 -18.81 -1.58 -1.17
CA GLN A 105 -18.20 -0.92 -2.34
C GLN A 105 -18.71 -1.48 -3.67
N ALA A 106 -19.03 -2.73 -3.68
CA ALA A 106 -19.51 -3.38 -4.87
C ALA A 106 -20.97 -3.01 -5.22
N SER A 107 -21.65 -2.16 -4.43
CA SER A 107 -22.97 -1.59 -4.76
C SER A 107 -22.88 -0.40 -5.74
N VAL A 108 -21.70 0.15 -5.96
CA VAL A 108 -21.47 1.19 -6.97
C VAL A 108 -21.23 0.49 -8.29
N ASP A 109 -21.97 0.82 -9.32
CA ASP A 109 -22.02 0.28 -10.69
C ASP A 109 -20.62 0.02 -11.31
N PHE A 110 -19.89 -0.96 -10.77
CA PHE A 110 -18.65 -1.41 -11.37
C PHE A 110 -19.01 -2.32 -12.54
N ILE A 111 -19.12 -1.72 -13.72
CA ILE A 111 -19.33 -2.47 -14.96
C ILE A 111 -18.10 -3.38 -15.16
N PRO A 112 -18.29 -4.70 -15.18
CA PRO A 112 -17.17 -5.63 -15.20
C PRO A 112 -16.61 -5.76 -16.62
N GLN A 113 -15.91 -4.74 -17.10
CA GLN A 113 -15.25 -4.83 -18.40
C GLN A 113 -13.93 -5.64 -18.35
N TYR A 114 -13.35 -5.88 -17.14
CA TYR A 114 -11.99 -6.39 -17.05
C TYR A 114 -11.76 -7.63 -16.16
N ASN A 115 -12.70 -8.03 -15.30
CA ASN A 115 -12.51 -9.24 -14.49
C ASN A 115 -13.84 -9.90 -14.08
N THR A 116 -14.32 -10.80 -14.90
CA THR A 116 -15.57 -11.55 -14.66
C THR A 116 -15.52 -12.41 -13.40
N ALA A 117 -14.37 -12.99 -13.05
CA ALA A 117 -14.20 -13.82 -11.86
C ALA A 117 -14.35 -12.99 -10.55
N GLU A 118 -13.79 -11.79 -10.53
CA GLU A 118 -13.94 -10.87 -9.39
C GLU A 118 -15.40 -10.43 -9.22
N TYR A 119 -16.07 -10.11 -10.29
CA TYR A 119 -17.48 -9.76 -10.27
C TYR A 119 -18.33 -10.88 -9.66
N PHE A 120 -18.22 -12.11 -10.16
CA PHE A 120 -18.97 -13.25 -9.65
C PHE A 120 -18.67 -13.54 -8.18
N ARG A 121 -17.40 -13.47 -7.78
CA ARG A 121 -17.01 -13.59 -6.38
C ARG A 121 -17.70 -12.54 -5.50
N ASN A 122 -17.68 -11.28 -5.91
CA ASN A 122 -18.28 -10.20 -5.13
C ASN A 122 -19.81 -10.31 -5.05
N VAL A 123 -20.46 -10.76 -6.11
CA VAL A 123 -21.92 -11.04 -6.10
C VAL A 123 -22.24 -12.19 -5.16
N ASP A 124 -21.45 -13.25 -5.15
CA ASP A 124 -21.68 -14.41 -4.29
C ASP A 124 -21.47 -14.05 -2.80
N ILE A 125 -20.39 -13.32 -2.48
CA ILE A 125 -20.15 -12.83 -1.12
C ILE A 125 -21.32 -11.97 -0.61
N ARG A 126 -21.90 -11.13 -1.46
CA ARG A 126 -23.07 -10.30 -1.09
C ARG A 126 -24.35 -11.10 -0.86
N SER A 127 -24.51 -12.20 -1.58
CA SER A 127 -25.70 -13.04 -1.46
C SER A 127 -25.66 -13.95 -0.24
N THR A 128 -24.54 -13.99 0.50
CA THR A 128 -24.36 -14.78 1.71
C THR A 128 -25.33 -14.32 2.80
N ASN A 129 -26.02 -15.27 3.44
CA ASN A 129 -26.84 -15.00 4.60
C ASN A 129 -25.95 -14.86 5.86
N PHE A 130 -25.63 -13.63 6.23
CA PHE A 130 -24.82 -13.33 7.42
C PHE A 130 -25.56 -13.53 8.75
N GLN A 131 -26.77 -14.07 8.75
CA GLN A 131 -27.44 -14.54 9.97
C GLN A 131 -27.24 -16.03 10.21
N ASP A 132 -26.74 -16.77 9.21
CA ASP A 132 -26.42 -18.20 9.31
C ASP A 132 -24.90 -18.41 9.29
N PRO A 133 -24.30 -18.90 10.40
CA PRO A 133 -22.86 -19.13 10.47
C PRO A 133 -22.38 -20.19 9.48
N TYR A 134 -23.23 -21.13 9.05
CA TYR A 134 -22.86 -22.15 8.08
C TYR A 134 -22.77 -21.58 6.65
N ASP A 135 -23.64 -20.64 6.28
CA ASP A 135 -23.53 -19.92 5.02
C ASP A 135 -22.27 -19.09 4.96
N VAL A 136 -21.91 -18.43 6.06
CA VAL A 136 -20.65 -17.68 6.16
C VAL A 136 -19.44 -18.61 6.07
N ILE A 137 -19.44 -19.77 6.74
CA ILE A 137 -18.38 -20.78 6.64
C ILE A 137 -18.25 -21.29 5.19
N HIS A 138 -19.37 -21.56 4.52
CA HIS A 138 -19.37 -22.00 3.13
C HIS A 138 -18.74 -20.95 2.20
N MET A 139 -19.12 -19.69 2.34
CA MET A 139 -18.54 -18.56 1.60
C MET A 139 -17.05 -18.41 1.87
N LEU A 140 -16.61 -18.44 3.14
CA LEU A 140 -15.20 -18.35 3.51
C LEU A 140 -14.38 -19.53 2.99
N THR A 141 -14.94 -20.74 2.97
CA THR A 141 -14.29 -21.93 2.41
C THR A 141 -14.11 -21.79 0.91
N ARG A 142 -15.15 -21.33 0.20
CA ARG A 142 -15.15 -21.13 -1.25
C ARG A 142 -14.13 -20.09 -1.70
N TYR A 143 -13.95 -19.03 -0.92
CA TYR A 143 -13.04 -17.93 -1.22
C TYR A 143 -11.86 -17.84 -0.25
N SER A 144 -11.42 -19.00 0.27
CA SER A 144 -10.35 -19.10 1.26
C SER A 144 -9.04 -18.45 0.80
N ASP A 145 -8.68 -18.64 -0.47
CA ASP A 145 -7.47 -18.05 -1.06
C ASP A 145 -7.50 -16.51 -1.14
N PHE A 146 -8.67 -15.92 -1.03
CA PHE A 146 -8.83 -14.49 -1.10
C PHE A 146 -9.10 -13.85 0.27
N LEU A 147 -9.88 -14.52 1.12
CA LEU A 147 -10.35 -13.98 2.39
C LEU A 147 -9.53 -14.43 3.59
N LEU A 148 -9.15 -15.73 3.65
CA LEU A 148 -8.46 -16.28 4.80
C LEU A 148 -6.95 -16.09 4.72
N ASN A 149 -6.34 -15.76 5.87
CA ASN A 149 -4.90 -15.53 6.01
C ASN A 149 -4.36 -14.49 5.00
N ASN A 150 -5.16 -13.48 4.70
CA ASN A 150 -4.82 -12.46 3.71
C ASN A 150 -3.62 -11.62 4.16
N GLN A 151 -3.54 -11.29 5.44
CA GLN A 151 -2.41 -10.56 6.01
C GLN A 151 -1.13 -11.40 5.96
N ALA A 152 -1.20 -12.67 6.39
CA ALA A 152 -0.05 -13.58 6.35
C ALA A 152 0.47 -13.78 4.92
N ARG A 153 -0.44 -13.96 3.95
CA ARG A 153 -0.07 -14.08 2.53
C ARG A 153 0.64 -12.84 2.02
N THR A 154 0.18 -11.66 2.39
CA THR A 154 0.74 -10.39 1.94
C THR A 154 2.09 -10.10 2.59
N ILE A 155 2.19 -10.28 3.91
CA ILE A 155 3.40 -9.96 4.70
C ILE A 155 4.47 -11.06 4.58
N LEU A 156 4.07 -12.33 4.63
CA LEU A 156 5.01 -13.46 4.68
C LEU A 156 5.29 -14.07 3.30
N GLY A 157 4.46 -13.77 2.30
CA GLY A 157 4.56 -14.35 0.96
C GLY A 157 3.68 -15.57 0.72
N LYS A 158 3.70 -16.07 -0.51
CA LYS A 158 2.74 -17.10 -0.99
C LYS A 158 2.85 -18.46 -0.31
N ASP A 159 4.01 -18.79 0.25
CA ASP A 159 4.27 -20.06 0.92
C ASP A 159 4.10 -20.01 2.45
N PHE A 160 3.45 -18.96 2.98
CA PHE A 160 3.24 -18.73 4.41
C PHE A 160 2.72 -19.96 5.18
N PHE A 161 1.90 -20.80 4.54
CA PHE A 161 1.31 -21.99 5.15
C PHE A 161 2.32 -23.12 5.42
N LYS A 162 3.55 -23.03 4.88
CA LYS A 162 4.66 -23.95 5.11
C LYS A 162 5.57 -23.52 6.25
N LEU A 163 5.40 -22.29 6.77
CA LEU A 163 6.29 -21.69 7.73
C LEU A 163 5.99 -22.19 9.14
N SER A 164 7.05 -22.48 9.88
CA SER A 164 6.99 -22.58 11.33
C SER A 164 6.86 -21.19 11.98
N GLU A 165 6.50 -21.10 13.25
CA GLU A 165 6.45 -19.83 13.99
C GLU A 165 7.82 -19.12 14.00
N ILE A 166 8.91 -19.88 14.08
CA ILE A 166 10.28 -19.34 14.00
C ILE A 166 10.54 -18.72 12.61
N ASP A 167 10.10 -19.38 11.55
CA ASP A 167 10.29 -18.86 10.19
C ASP A 167 9.40 -17.63 9.95
N ILE A 168 8.20 -17.58 10.52
CA ILE A 168 7.35 -16.41 10.53
C ILE A 168 8.06 -15.24 11.21
N ALA A 169 8.61 -15.44 12.41
CA ALA A 169 9.36 -14.41 13.14
C ALA A 169 10.54 -13.88 12.29
N ARG A 170 11.34 -14.77 11.71
CA ARG A 170 12.47 -14.41 10.83
C ARG A 170 12.03 -13.61 9.58
N ARG A 171 10.85 -13.88 9.03
CA ARG A 171 10.32 -13.10 7.89
C ARG A 171 9.88 -11.72 8.34
N ILE A 172 9.28 -11.61 9.52
CA ILE A 172 8.88 -10.32 10.10
C ILE A 172 10.11 -9.44 10.37
N GLU A 173 11.23 -10.02 10.82
CA GLU A 173 12.51 -9.31 11.04
C GLU A 173 13.10 -8.65 9.77
N ARG A 174 12.63 -9.01 8.58
CA ARG A 174 13.03 -8.34 7.33
C ARG A 174 12.41 -6.96 7.16
N TYR A 175 11.37 -6.68 7.92
CA TYR A 175 10.72 -5.39 7.91
C TYR A 175 11.41 -4.43 8.86
N SER A 176 11.60 -3.22 8.43
CA SER A 176 12.05 -2.14 9.29
C SER A 176 11.01 -1.76 10.34
N MET A 177 9.72 -1.92 9.98
CA MET A 177 8.59 -1.74 10.88
C MET A 177 7.35 -2.44 10.34
N ILE A 178 6.67 -3.20 11.19
CA ILE A 178 5.27 -3.58 11.00
C ILE A 178 4.51 -3.10 12.23
N SER A 179 3.48 -2.32 12.01
CA SER A 179 2.65 -1.78 13.09
C SER A 179 1.23 -2.34 13.03
N THR A 180 0.53 -2.24 14.13
CA THR A 180 -0.91 -2.49 14.19
C THR A 180 -1.68 -1.23 13.74
N GLU A 181 -2.96 -1.37 13.42
CA GLU A 181 -3.83 -0.26 13.02
C GLU A 181 -3.92 0.88 14.06
N TYR A 182 -3.49 0.64 15.29
CA TYR A 182 -3.48 1.65 16.37
C TYR A 182 -2.25 2.55 16.32
N ASN A 183 -1.18 2.11 15.67
CA ASN A 183 0.12 2.79 15.65
C ASN A 183 0.59 3.13 14.21
N VAL A 184 -0.34 3.51 13.34
CA VAL A 184 -0.03 3.86 11.93
C VAL A 184 0.97 5.03 11.84
N SER A 185 0.93 5.97 12.79
CA SER A 185 1.90 7.07 12.88
C SER A 185 3.34 6.59 13.03
N ASP A 186 3.54 5.46 13.72
CA ASP A 186 4.89 4.94 13.96
C ASP A 186 5.52 4.42 12.67
N VAL A 187 4.71 3.81 11.78
CA VAL A 187 5.17 3.40 10.45
C VAL A 187 5.64 4.61 9.65
N ILE A 188 4.86 5.69 9.63
CA ILE A 188 5.20 6.91 8.89
C ILE A 188 6.48 7.53 9.45
N SER A 189 6.60 7.60 10.77
CA SER A 189 7.80 8.09 11.43
C SER A 189 9.02 7.21 11.13
N CYS A 190 8.86 5.88 11.16
CA CYS A 190 9.92 4.94 10.80
C CYS A 190 10.30 4.99 9.31
N MET A 191 9.39 5.38 8.43
CA MET A 191 9.72 5.69 7.04
C MET A 191 10.54 6.99 6.91
N GLY A 192 10.71 7.75 7.99
CA GLY A 192 11.47 8.99 8.06
C GLY A 192 10.66 10.26 7.81
N TYR A 193 9.34 10.21 7.92
CA TYR A 193 8.46 11.38 7.74
C TYR A 193 7.91 11.88 9.07
N ASP A 194 7.89 13.19 9.26
CA ASP A 194 7.20 13.81 10.40
C ASP A 194 5.70 13.97 10.07
N PHE A 195 4.88 13.00 10.49
CA PHE A 195 3.45 12.99 10.22
C PHE A 195 2.70 14.21 10.76
N ARG A 196 3.26 14.94 11.75
CA ARG A 196 2.66 16.17 12.31
C ARG A 196 2.67 17.33 11.32
N LYS A 197 3.51 17.26 10.30
CA LYS A 197 3.58 18.24 9.21
C LYS A 197 2.57 17.96 8.08
N ALA A 198 1.92 16.82 8.08
CA ALA A 198 0.88 16.52 7.09
C ALA A 198 -0.30 17.50 7.26
N LYS A 199 -0.77 18.05 6.15
CA LYS A 199 -1.92 18.99 6.13
C LYS A 199 -3.23 18.29 6.47
N LYS A 200 -3.33 17.00 6.12
CA LYS A 200 -4.45 16.14 6.44
C LYS A 200 -4.12 15.41 7.74
N THR A 201 -4.79 15.77 8.83
CA THR A 201 -4.86 14.89 10.00
C THR A 201 -5.39 13.53 9.53
N PHE A 202 -4.90 12.43 10.15
CA PHE A 202 -5.44 11.10 9.89
C PHE A 202 -6.96 11.21 9.86
N PRO A 203 -7.60 11.11 8.71
CA PRO A 203 -9.03 11.09 8.74
C PRO A 203 -9.37 9.83 9.53
N GLU A 204 -10.31 9.94 10.47
CA GLU A 204 -11.01 8.77 11.02
C GLU A 204 -11.79 8.13 9.86
N LEU A 205 -11.06 7.70 8.83
CA LEU A 205 -11.57 7.33 7.51
C LEU A 205 -12.46 6.09 7.54
N ASN A 206 -12.65 5.45 8.70
CA ASN A 206 -13.30 4.15 8.72
C ASN A 206 -14.19 3.92 9.93
N LYS A 207 -15.11 4.82 10.25
CA LYS A 207 -16.33 4.40 10.93
C LYS A 207 -17.25 3.74 9.91
N ALA A 208 -16.87 2.56 9.42
CA ALA A 208 -17.70 1.82 8.48
C ALA A 208 -18.99 1.38 9.18
N THR A 209 -20.12 1.73 8.61
CA THR A 209 -21.39 1.06 8.92
C THR A 209 -21.29 -0.36 8.37
N TYR A 210 -21.50 -1.36 9.22
CA TYR A 210 -21.49 -2.75 8.79
C TYR A 210 -22.83 -3.13 8.19
N ALA A 211 -22.78 -3.84 7.06
CA ALA A 211 -23.95 -4.35 6.36
C ALA A 211 -24.58 -5.59 7.05
N PHE A 212 -23.90 -6.14 8.06
CA PHE A 212 -24.31 -7.33 8.80
C PHE A 212 -23.88 -7.24 10.28
N ASP A 213 -24.45 -8.09 11.11
CA ASP A 213 -24.04 -8.22 12.51
C ASP A 213 -22.69 -8.95 12.60
N LYS A 214 -21.66 -8.21 12.99
CA LYS A 214 -20.30 -8.75 13.11
C LYS A 214 -20.13 -9.73 14.26
N SER A 215 -21.07 -9.82 15.22
CA SER A 215 -20.98 -10.73 16.37
C SER A 215 -20.92 -12.19 15.95
N ILE A 216 -21.54 -12.54 14.82
CA ILE A 216 -21.55 -13.89 14.26
C ILE A 216 -20.14 -14.47 14.07
N PHE A 217 -19.13 -13.63 13.78
CA PHE A 217 -17.74 -14.06 13.59
C PHE A 217 -17.07 -14.54 14.88
N TYR A 218 -17.64 -14.23 16.03
CA TYR A 218 -17.15 -14.60 17.36
C TYR A 218 -17.97 -15.73 18.01
N GLU A 219 -18.99 -16.23 17.31
CA GLU A 219 -19.86 -17.27 17.79
C GLU A 219 -19.57 -18.64 17.18
N TYR A 220 -19.88 -19.72 17.91
CA TYR A 220 -19.82 -21.08 17.37
C TYR A 220 -20.90 -21.28 16.30
N PRO A 221 -20.64 -21.97 15.17
CA PRO A 221 -19.39 -22.69 14.84
C PRO A 221 -18.33 -21.84 14.12
N LEU A 222 -18.66 -20.61 13.71
CA LEU A 222 -17.77 -19.79 12.87
C LEU A 222 -16.47 -19.42 13.58
N ALA A 223 -16.51 -19.06 14.86
CA ALA A 223 -15.30 -18.80 15.66
C ALA A 223 -14.34 -20.00 15.68
N SER A 224 -14.87 -21.22 15.81
CA SER A 224 -14.07 -22.44 15.78
C SER A 224 -13.45 -22.70 14.41
N PHE A 225 -14.20 -22.46 13.34
CA PHE A 225 -13.72 -22.54 11.98
C PHE A 225 -12.55 -21.56 11.75
N LEU A 226 -12.72 -20.28 12.13
CA LEU A 226 -11.70 -19.24 11.96
C LEU A 226 -10.43 -19.55 12.76
N LYS A 227 -10.56 -20.04 13.98
CA LYS A 227 -9.40 -20.48 14.80
C LYS A 227 -8.54 -21.51 14.08
N THR A 228 -9.16 -22.36 13.25
CA THR A 228 -8.46 -23.43 12.52
C THR A 228 -7.90 -22.93 11.19
N TYR A 229 -8.75 -22.27 10.39
CA TYR A 229 -8.45 -21.97 8.98
C TYR A 229 -7.88 -20.56 8.75
N HIS A 230 -8.02 -19.66 9.72
CA HIS A 230 -7.47 -18.30 9.70
C HIS A 230 -6.26 -18.14 10.64
N ARG A 231 -5.66 -19.25 11.04
CA ARG A 231 -4.65 -19.34 12.11
C ARG A 231 -3.35 -18.60 11.82
N TYR A 232 -2.94 -18.53 10.55
CA TYR A 232 -1.64 -17.91 10.22
C TYR A 232 -1.65 -16.40 10.42
N ASP A 233 -2.77 -15.74 10.14
CA ASP A 233 -2.94 -14.33 10.49
C ASP A 233 -2.87 -14.13 12.01
N MET A 234 -3.48 -15.02 12.79
CA MET A 234 -3.46 -14.95 14.26
C MET A 234 -2.04 -15.17 14.81
N ILE A 235 -1.32 -16.19 14.32
CA ILE A 235 0.06 -16.46 14.73
C ILE A 235 0.95 -15.27 14.40
N MET A 236 0.90 -14.80 13.16
CA MET A 236 1.68 -13.66 12.69
C MET A 236 1.38 -12.39 13.51
N TYR A 237 0.11 -12.08 13.74
CA TYR A 237 -0.30 -10.92 14.52
C TYR A 237 0.24 -10.97 15.96
N ASN A 238 0.14 -12.12 16.62
CA ASN A 238 0.66 -12.32 17.97
C ASN A 238 2.20 -12.14 18.01
N ILE A 239 2.91 -12.65 17.01
CA ILE A 239 4.36 -12.47 16.91
C ILE A 239 4.69 -10.98 16.74
N ILE A 240 3.99 -10.27 15.83
CA ILE A 240 4.21 -8.83 15.60
C ILE A 240 3.97 -8.03 16.89
N GLN A 241 2.92 -8.36 17.65
CA GLN A 241 2.66 -7.71 18.95
C GLN A 241 3.75 -7.95 19.99
N SER A 242 4.50 -9.05 19.89
CA SER A 242 5.58 -9.38 20.81
C SER A 242 6.93 -8.77 20.42
N ILE A 243 7.06 -8.24 19.20
CA ILE A 243 8.29 -7.62 18.72
C ILE A 243 8.32 -6.15 19.12
N ASP A 244 9.40 -5.75 19.77
CA ASP A 244 9.69 -4.35 20.02
C ASP A 244 10.44 -3.77 18.81
N PHE A 245 9.69 -3.21 17.86
CA PHE A 245 10.30 -2.53 16.73
C PHE A 245 11.01 -1.26 17.20
N PRO A 246 12.20 -0.94 16.64
CA PRO A 246 12.95 0.24 17.05
C PRO A 246 12.08 1.49 16.96
N SER A 247 11.97 2.22 18.06
CA SER A 247 11.35 3.53 18.04
C SER A 247 12.19 4.50 17.19
N ASP A 248 11.53 5.52 16.65
CA ASP A 248 12.04 6.50 15.68
C ASP A 248 13.28 7.32 16.11
N SER A 249 13.80 7.15 17.32
CA SER A 249 14.90 7.94 17.88
C SER A 249 16.23 7.67 17.18
N GLY A 250 16.47 8.28 16.06
CA GLY A 250 17.76 8.24 15.38
C GLY A 250 17.73 8.01 13.87
N ARG A 251 16.59 7.80 13.26
CA ARG A 251 16.50 7.67 11.79
C ARG A 251 16.68 9.03 11.12
N ARG A 252 17.38 9.04 9.99
CA ARG A 252 17.49 10.23 9.14
C ARG A 252 16.10 10.63 8.67
N GLN A 253 15.71 11.87 8.95
CA GLN A 253 14.49 12.42 8.38
C GLN A 253 14.62 12.55 6.86
N ARG A 254 13.56 12.19 6.16
CA ARG A 254 13.43 12.43 4.73
C ARG A 254 13.12 13.89 4.48
N PRO A 255 13.61 14.47 3.39
CA PRO A 255 13.12 15.76 2.94
C PRO A 255 11.61 15.61 2.68
N MET A 256 10.87 16.62 3.15
CA MET A 256 9.42 16.67 2.97
C MET A 256 9.10 17.78 1.98
N TYR A 257 8.07 17.58 1.19
CA TYR A 257 7.72 18.46 0.10
C TYR A 257 6.25 18.83 0.16
N THR A 258 5.93 20.01 -0.33
CA THR A 258 4.54 20.44 -0.50
C THR A 258 4.32 20.91 -1.93
N SER A 259 3.06 20.76 -2.39
CA SER A 259 2.66 21.27 -3.69
C SER A 259 2.21 22.72 -3.54
N GLU A 260 2.87 23.64 -4.24
CA GLU A 260 2.54 25.06 -4.31
C GLU A 260 2.09 25.43 -5.71
N GLY A 261 0.85 25.90 -5.86
CA GLY A 261 0.34 26.47 -7.10
C GLY A 261 0.70 25.72 -8.40
N GLU A 262 0.23 26.21 -9.52
CA GLU A 262 0.60 25.70 -10.83
C GLU A 262 1.78 26.47 -11.42
N PHE A 263 2.51 25.86 -12.34
CA PHE A 263 3.49 26.56 -13.15
C PHE A 263 2.77 27.50 -14.12
N THR A 264 3.26 28.73 -14.21
CA THR A 264 2.87 29.75 -15.18
C THR A 264 4.10 30.22 -15.94
N LEU A 265 3.93 30.94 -17.04
CA LEU A 265 5.06 31.54 -17.76
C LEU A 265 5.87 32.52 -16.90
N GLU A 266 5.21 33.15 -15.93
CA GLU A 266 5.81 34.16 -15.05
C GLU A 266 6.67 33.52 -13.94
N ASN A 267 6.27 32.32 -13.47
CA ASN A 267 6.97 31.61 -12.39
C ASN A 267 7.76 30.40 -12.89
N PHE A 268 7.88 30.20 -14.22
CA PHE A 268 8.59 29.05 -14.77
C PHE A 268 10.09 29.13 -14.50
N SER A 269 10.59 28.11 -13.84
CA SER A 269 12.01 27.84 -13.70
C SER A 269 12.27 26.43 -14.23
N GLU A 270 13.19 26.28 -15.15
CA GLU A 270 13.53 24.97 -15.74
C GLU A 270 13.95 23.97 -14.65
N GLN A 271 14.78 24.41 -13.72
CA GLN A 271 15.25 23.58 -12.61
C GLN A 271 14.11 23.13 -11.70
N GLU A 272 13.21 24.05 -11.31
CA GLU A 272 12.05 23.72 -10.46
C GLU A 272 11.04 22.88 -11.22
N TYR A 273 10.89 23.11 -12.52
CA TYR A 273 9.98 22.32 -13.34
C TYR A 273 10.45 20.87 -13.48
N LEU A 274 11.71 20.66 -13.79
CA LEU A 274 12.32 19.32 -13.85
C LEU A 274 12.34 18.65 -12.48
N PHE A 275 12.56 19.41 -11.43
CA PHE A 275 12.44 18.88 -10.06
C PHE A 275 11.01 18.41 -9.76
N SER A 276 10.00 19.17 -10.17
CA SER A 276 8.59 18.86 -9.93
C SER A 276 8.02 17.81 -10.87
N CYS A 277 8.63 17.62 -12.03
CA CYS A 277 8.16 16.74 -13.12
C CYS A 277 9.28 15.75 -13.54
N PRO A 278 9.56 14.71 -12.73
CA PRO A 278 10.65 13.75 -13.03
C PRO A 278 10.47 12.98 -14.33
N ASP A 279 9.22 12.78 -14.77
CA ASP A 279 8.85 12.19 -16.05
C ASP A 279 9.36 13.02 -17.24
N VAL A 280 9.29 14.33 -17.14
CA VAL A 280 9.81 15.26 -18.16
C VAL A 280 11.35 15.24 -18.21
N GLU A 281 12.00 15.26 -17.05
CA GLU A 281 13.46 15.12 -16.98
C GLU A 281 13.94 13.81 -17.62
N TRP A 282 13.24 12.72 -17.35
CA TRP A 282 13.54 11.43 -17.97
C TRP A 282 13.36 11.48 -19.50
N ALA A 283 12.23 12.01 -19.98
CA ALA A 283 11.96 12.13 -21.42
C ALA A 283 13.03 12.96 -22.17
N ILE A 284 13.51 14.03 -21.53
CA ILE A 284 14.61 14.85 -22.07
C ILE A 284 15.91 14.04 -22.13
N ASN A 285 16.24 13.31 -21.06
CA ASN A 285 17.44 12.49 -20.99
C ASN A 285 17.43 11.32 -22.00
N GLN A 286 16.27 10.84 -22.42
CA GLN A 286 16.10 9.85 -23.48
C GLN A 286 16.05 10.46 -24.89
N GLY A 287 16.09 11.78 -25.01
CA GLY A 287 15.97 12.46 -26.29
C GLY A 287 14.54 12.48 -26.87
N ALA A 288 13.56 12.03 -26.09
CA ALA A 288 12.14 12.05 -26.50
C ALA A 288 11.51 13.45 -26.39
N MET A 289 12.18 14.38 -25.69
CA MET A 289 11.77 15.76 -25.49
C MET A 289 12.97 16.69 -25.62
N SER A 290 12.77 17.87 -26.21
CA SER A 290 13.88 18.81 -26.48
C SER A 290 14.27 19.63 -25.23
N SER A 291 13.30 20.07 -24.43
CA SER A 291 13.53 20.83 -23.20
C SER A 291 12.32 20.85 -22.29
N ALA A 292 12.56 21.22 -21.03
CA ALA A 292 11.50 21.43 -20.04
C ALA A 292 10.54 22.56 -20.45
N LEU A 293 11.06 23.61 -21.04
CA LEU A 293 10.24 24.74 -21.51
C LEU A 293 9.34 24.33 -22.67
N ASP A 294 9.83 23.51 -23.58
CA ASP A 294 9.00 22.98 -24.68
C ASP A 294 7.90 22.08 -24.17
N HIS A 295 8.19 21.19 -23.23
CA HIS A 295 7.16 20.40 -22.57
C HIS A 295 6.12 21.30 -21.89
N PHE A 296 6.58 22.27 -21.10
CA PHE A 296 5.67 23.16 -20.38
C PHE A 296 4.75 23.93 -21.33
N LYS A 297 5.28 24.50 -22.42
CA LYS A 297 4.50 25.27 -23.38
C LYS A 297 3.47 24.43 -24.14
N ASN A 298 3.83 23.20 -24.50
CA ASN A 298 3.01 22.36 -25.36
C ASN A 298 2.04 21.45 -24.58
N PHE A 299 2.40 21.05 -23.36
CA PHE A 299 1.66 20.07 -22.57
C PHE A 299 1.45 20.54 -21.12
N GLY A 300 2.51 20.82 -20.38
CA GLY A 300 2.52 20.96 -18.94
C GLY A 300 1.56 22.00 -18.38
N ARG A 301 1.39 23.14 -19.08
CA ARG A 301 0.41 24.17 -18.68
C ARG A 301 -1.05 23.73 -18.82
N HIS A 302 -1.32 22.73 -19.66
CA HIS A 302 -2.66 22.18 -19.86
C HIS A 302 -2.91 20.96 -18.95
N GLU A 303 -1.84 20.37 -18.43
CA GLU A 303 -1.88 19.24 -17.50
C GLU A 303 -2.01 19.70 -16.03
N GLY A 304 -1.99 20.99 -15.74
CA GLY A 304 -2.07 21.52 -14.39
C GLY A 304 -0.86 21.10 -13.52
N ARG A 305 0.35 21.05 -14.11
CA ARG A 305 1.58 20.68 -13.36
C ARG A 305 1.85 21.66 -12.24
N ARG A 306 2.06 21.13 -11.04
CA ARG A 306 2.23 21.94 -9.82
C ARG A 306 3.68 21.98 -9.40
N ARG A 307 4.08 23.11 -8.81
CA ARG A 307 5.41 23.30 -8.21
C ARG A 307 5.50 22.47 -6.93
N ILE A 308 6.62 21.80 -6.77
CA ILE A 308 6.95 21.04 -5.57
C ILE A 308 8.13 21.73 -4.87
N VAL A 309 7.94 22.09 -3.63
CA VAL A 309 8.94 22.78 -2.80
C VAL A 309 9.22 21.98 -1.52
N GLU A 310 10.47 22.03 -1.06
CA GLU A 310 10.87 21.40 0.20
C GLU A 310 10.41 22.25 1.39
N ILE A 311 9.93 21.63 2.49
CA ILE A 311 9.38 22.28 3.69
C ILE A 311 10.11 21.90 4.98
#